data_a9f20fb1f66786d673c51d31f03b604c
#
_entry.id   a9f20fb1f66786d673c51d31f03b604c
#
_cell.length_a   1.000
_cell.length_b   1.000
_cell.length_c   1.000
_cell.angle_alpha   90.00
_cell.angle_beta   90.00
_cell.angle_gamma   90.00
#
_symmetry.space_group_name_H-M   'P 1'
#
loop_
_entity.id
_entity.type
_entity.pdbx_description
1 polymer ?
#
loop_
_entity_poly.entity_id
_entity_poly.type
_entity_poly.pdbx_seq_one_letter_code
_entity_poly.pdbx_strand_id
1 'polypeptide(L)'
;HNSERHFGKSEVCGIVGSPYQAFGPVLARNGFVVLVPDVICFEERRKNAHGIEPLANDMDFWNHLNEMCYRVLSGNCLMKKILEDTMTAITLLSEIPGVDKSRIGTLGHSMGGNTVQFLSALDERISFACASGSACSYKNRMENGVGIELASVVPNLYKKYEIHILFWLTNLVSVC
;
A
#
# COMPACT_ATOMS: atom_id res chain seq x y z
N HIS A 1 2.80 -5.22 2.23
CA HIS A 1 2.71 -6.07 1.04
C HIS A 1 2.07 -7.38 1.42
N ASN A 2 1.26 -7.87 0.53
CA ASN A 2 0.87 -9.27 0.51
C ASN A 2 0.89 -9.72 -0.95
N SER A 3 1.55 -10.83 -1.21
CA SER A 3 1.53 -11.50 -2.49
C SER A 3 0.16 -12.13 -2.75
N GLU A 4 -0.55 -12.43 -1.66
CA GLU A 4 -1.81 -13.14 -1.67
C GLU A 4 -2.94 -12.25 -1.13
N ARG A 5 -3.93 -11.95 -1.96
CA ARG A 5 -5.04 -11.05 -1.61
C ARG A 5 -5.85 -11.52 -0.40
N HIS A 6 -5.94 -12.83 -0.21
CA HIS A 6 -6.69 -13.41 0.91
C HIS A 6 -6.00 -13.27 2.26
N PHE A 7 -4.69 -13.03 2.30
CA PHE A 7 -3.97 -12.86 3.56
C PHE A 7 -4.07 -11.44 4.14
N GLY A 8 -4.07 -10.42 3.29
CA GLY A 8 -4.22 -9.04 3.69
C GLY A 8 -3.35 -8.63 4.89
N LYS A 9 -3.95 -7.94 5.85
CA LYS A 9 -3.28 -7.51 7.09
C LYS A 9 -2.80 -8.67 7.95
N SER A 10 -3.45 -9.83 7.87
CA SER A 10 -3.10 -11.00 8.69
C SER A 10 -1.70 -11.51 8.39
N GLU A 11 -1.19 -11.37 7.16
CA GLU A 11 0.20 -11.71 6.82
C GLU A 11 1.19 -10.73 7.50
N VAL A 12 0.93 -9.44 7.43
CA VAL A 12 1.77 -8.42 8.06
C VAL A 12 1.73 -8.51 9.58
N CYS A 13 0.60 -8.95 10.14
CA CYS A 13 0.44 -9.20 11.57
C CYS A 13 1.05 -10.56 12.04
N GLY A 14 1.55 -11.37 11.11
CA GLY A 14 2.17 -12.66 11.44
C GLY A 14 1.20 -13.73 11.88
N ILE A 15 -0.06 -13.64 11.45
CA ILE A 15 -1.12 -14.63 11.77
C ILE A 15 -1.08 -15.76 10.73
N VAL A 16 -0.84 -15.44 9.47
CA VAL A 16 -0.77 -16.37 8.33
C VAL A 16 0.34 -15.94 7.37
N GLY A 17 0.61 -16.75 6.38
CA GLY A 17 1.54 -16.42 5.28
C GLY A 17 3.00 -16.53 5.64
N SER A 18 3.84 -15.74 5.00
CA SER A 18 5.28 -15.79 5.18
C SER A 18 5.75 -15.04 6.43
N PRO A 19 6.57 -15.66 7.30
CA PRO A 19 7.14 -14.96 8.44
C PRO A 19 8.03 -13.79 8.06
N TYR A 20 8.57 -13.77 6.84
CA TYR A 20 9.35 -12.64 6.33
C TYR A 20 8.51 -11.39 6.04
N GLN A 21 7.19 -11.52 5.94
CA GLN A 21 6.25 -10.43 5.76
C GLN A 21 5.66 -9.93 7.11
N ALA A 22 5.94 -10.63 8.20
CA ALA A 22 5.38 -10.35 9.53
C ALA A 22 6.12 -9.21 10.25
N PHE A 23 6.27 -8.06 9.62
CA PHE A 23 6.98 -6.93 10.23
C PHE A 23 6.16 -6.14 11.26
N GLY A 24 4.85 -6.27 11.29
CA GLY A 24 4.00 -5.64 12.30
C GLY A 24 4.42 -5.99 13.74
N PRO A 25 4.47 -7.27 14.12
CA PRO A 25 4.93 -7.69 15.45
C PRO A 25 6.39 -7.31 15.76
N VAL A 26 7.25 -7.25 14.73
CA VAL A 26 8.65 -6.83 14.91
C VAL A 26 8.71 -5.36 15.32
N LEU A 27 7.99 -4.49 14.62
CA LEU A 27 7.90 -3.08 14.96
C LEU A 27 7.28 -2.87 16.34
N ALA A 28 6.18 -3.57 16.64
CA ALA A 28 5.52 -3.47 17.94
C ALA A 28 6.45 -3.83 19.11
N ARG A 29 7.25 -4.90 18.98
CA ARG A 29 8.25 -5.29 19.98
C ARG A 29 9.38 -4.25 20.14
N ASN A 30 9.59 -3.41 19.13
CA ASN A 30 10.56 -2.30 19.17
C ASN A 30 9.93 -0.96 19.59
N GLY A 31 8.75 -0.97 20.19
CA GLY A 31 8.13 0.20 20.80
C GLY A 31 7.28 1.06 19.87
N PHE A 32 6.95 0.58 18.67
CA PHE A 32 6.04 1.27 17.77
C PHE A 32 4.58 0.88 18.03
N VAL A 33 3.68 1.83 17.95
CA VAL A 33 2.25 1.54 17.73
C VAL A 33 2.06 1.31 16.24
N VAL A 34 1.58 0.13 15.86
CA VAL A 34 1.49 -0.30 14.46
C VAL A 34 0.03 -0.47 14.07
N LEU A 35 -0.38 0.22 13.01
CA LEU A 35 -1.69 0.05 12.38
C LEU A 35 -1.50 -0.53 10.97
N VAL A 36 -2.19 -1.63 10.68
CA VAL A 36 -2.11 -2.35 9.41
C VAL A 36 -3.49 -2.37 8.77
N PRO A 37 -3.80 -1.45 7.85
CA PRO A 37 -5.07 -1.48 7.13
C PRO A 37 -5.08 -2.52 6.00
N ASP A 38 -6.22 -3.16 5.78
CA ASP A 38 -6.45 -3.91 4.56
C ASP A 38 -6.64 -2.98 3.37
N VAL A 39 -5.99 -3.31 2.27
CA VAL A 39 -6.28 -2.69 0.98
C VAL A 39 -7.64 -3.17 0.48
N ILE A 40 -8.34 -2.33 -0.26
CA ILE A 40 -9.59 -2.72 -0.92
C ILE A 40 -9.39 -4.00 -1.76
N CYS A 41 -10.32 -4.93 -1.70
CA CYS A 41 -10.26 -6.28 -2.28
C CYS A 41 -9.25 -7.24 -1.60
N PHE A 42 -8.76 -6.92 -0.41
CA PHE A 42 -7.89 -7.81 0.37
C PHE A 42 -8.55 -8.24 1.68
N GLU A 43 -8.30 -9.46 2.13
CA GLU A 43 -8.78 -10.12 3.33
C GLU A 43 -10.26 -9.82 3.64
N GLU A 44 -10.59 -9.11 4.73
CA GLU A 44 -11.95 -8.75 5.12
C GLU A 44 -12.65 -7.83 4.10
N ARG A 45 -11.89 -7.19 3.23
CA ARG A 45 -12.41 -6.31 2.18
C ARG A 45 -12.58 -7.02 0.83
N ARG A 46 -12.36 -8.34 0.79
CA ARG A 46 -12.69 -9.15 -0.38
C ARG A 46 -14.22 -9.26 -0.53
N LYS A 47 -14.67 -9.38 -1.76
CA LYS A 47 -16.09 -9.62 -2.04
C LYS A 47 -16.46 -11.05 -1.62
N ASN A 48 -17.53 -11.19 -0.84
CA ASN A 48 -18.04 -12.47 -0.36
C ASN A 48 -17.02 -13.30 0.47
N ALA A 49 -16.15 -12.63 1.20
CA ALA A 49 -15.19 -13.27 2.09
C ALA A 49 -15.32 -12.73 3.52
N HIS A 50 -14.87 -13.52 4.47
CA HIS A 50 -14.81 -13.16 5.89
C HIS A 50 -13.39 -13.44 6.40
N GLY A 51 -12.58 -12.40 6.50
CA GLY A 51 -11.17 -12.53 6.85
C GLY A 51 -10.39 -13.32 5.79
N ILE A 52 -9.58 -14.26 6.23
CA ILE A 52 -8.75 -15.11 5.36
C ILE A 52 -9.52 -16.24 4.66
N GLU A 53 -10.76 -16.47 5.04
CA GLU A 53 -11.59 -17.54 4.46
C GLU A 53 -12.66 -16.95 3.49
N PRO A 54 -13.02 -17.65 2.41
CA PRO A 54 -12.31 -18.82 1.88
C PRO A 54 -10.89 -18.47 1.44
N LEU A 55 -10.04 -19.49 1.30
CA LEU A 55 -8.69 -19.33 0.76
C LEU A 55 -8.74 -18.71 -0.65
N ALA A 56 -7.58 -18.31 -1.19
CA ALA A 56 -7.46 -17.66 -2.49
C ALA A 56 -8.28 -18.37 -3.57
N ASN A 57 -8.91 -17.57 -4.41
CA ASN A 57 -9.55 -18.04 -5.64
C ASN A 57 -9.31 -17.03 -6.77
N ASP A 58 -9.50 -17.48 -8.01
CA ASP A 58 -9.27 -16.64 -9.20
C ASP A 58 -10.09 -15.36 -9.19
N MET A 59 -11.25 -15.36 -8.52
CA MET A 59 -12.13 -14.19 -8.42
C MET A 59 -11.53 -13.05 -7.62
N ASP A 60 -10.58 -13.31 -6.71
CA ASP A 60 -9.92 -12.25 -5.93
C ASP A 60 -9.11 -11.31 -6.83
N PHE A 61 -8.42 -11.88 -7.84
CA PHE A 61 -7.74 -11.07 -8.85
C PHE A 61 -8.75 -10.30 -9.71
N TRP A 62 -9.79 -10.97 -10.20
CA TRP A 62 -10.80 -10.34 -11.06
C TRP A 62 -11.57 -9.24 -10.35
N ASN A 63 -11.91 -9.43 -9.08
CA ASN A 63 -12.55 -8.39 -8.27
C ASN A 63 -11.65 -7.15 -8.12
N HIS A 64 -10.37 -7.34 -7.88
CA HIS A 64 -9.41 -6.24 -7.78
C HIS A 64 -9.20 -5.53 -9.13
N LEU A 65 -9.10 -6.28 -10.22
CA LEU A 65 -9.03 -5.72 -11.58
C LEU A 65 -10.30 -4.94 -11.93
N ASN A 66 -11.47 -5.48 -11.64
CA ASN A 66 -12.75 -4.81 -11.89
C ASN A 66 -12.88 -3.52 -11.07
N GLU A 67 -12.42 -3.50 -9.82
CA GLU A 67 -12.39 -2.30 -8.99
C GLU A 67 -11.49 -1.22 -9.61
N MET A 68 -10.31 -1.60 -10.12
CA MET A 68 -9.43 -0.69 -10.85
C MET A 68 -10.12 -0.15 -12.11
N CYS A 69 -10.67 -1.04 -12.95
CA CYS A 69 -11.34 -0.66 -14.20
C CYS A 69 -12.52 0.30 -13.94
N TYR A 70 -13.36 -0.02 -12.97
CA TYR A 70 -14.48 0.84 -12.57
C TYR A 70 -14.03 2.25 -12.22
N ARG A 71 -12.97 2.37 -11.42
CA ARG A 71 -12.45 3.68 -11.02
C ARG A 71 -11.87 4.46 -12.19
N VAL A 72 -11.09 3.80 -13.05
CA VAL A 72 -10.53 4.45 -14.25
C VAL A 72 -11.65 4.94 -15.17
N LEU A 73 -12.66 4.12 -15.41
CA LEU A 73 -13.85 4.49 -16.22
C LEU A 73 -14.66 5.63 -15.59
N SER A 74 -14.61 5.76 -14.26
CA SER A 74 -15.27 6.84 -13.52
C SER A 74 -14.39 8.09 -13.35
N GLY A 75 -13.25 8.18 -14.05
CA GLY A 75 -12.33 9.31 -13.97
C GLY A 75 -11.46 9.36 -12.71
N ASN A 76 -11.33 8.23 -12.03
CA ASN A 76 -10.55 8.05 -10.82
C ASN A 76 -9.44 7.00 -10.99
N CYS A 77 -8.77 6.62 -9.91
CA CYS A 77 -7.82 5.51 -9.90
C CYS A 77 -7.89 4.74 -8.57
N LEU A 78 -7.39 3.51 -8.61
CA LEU A 78 -7.37 2.64 -7.43
C LEU A 78 -6.42 3.19 -6.35
N MET A 79 -5.27 3.74 -6.74
CA MET A 79 -4.33 4.38 -5.81
C MET A 79 -4.98 5.48 -4.98
N LYS A 80 -5.83 6.32 -5.59
CA LYS A 80 -6.56 7.35 -4.84
C LYS A 80 -7.36 6.76 -3.68
N LYS A 81 -8.10 5.67 -3.92
CA LYS A 81 -8.88 5.00 -2.87
C LYS A 81 -7.98 4.43 -1.76
N ILE A 82 -6.87 3.82 -2.15
CA ILE A 82 -5.91 3.27 -1.19
C ILE A 82 -5.32 4.40 -0.31
N LEU A 83 -4.99 5.53 -0.92
CA LEU A 83 -4.46 6.69 -0.19
C LEU A 83 -5.50 7.30 0.75
N GLU A 84 -6.75 7.49 0.30
CA GLU A 84 -7.85 7.98 1.15
C GLU A 84 -8.05 7.09 2.37
N ASP A 85 -8.06 5.77 2.19
CA ASP A 85 -8.18 4.80 3.28
C ASP A 85 -6.99 4.87 4.23
N THR A 86 -5.77 4.98 3.68
CA THR A 86 -4.54 5.04 4.48
C THR A 86 -4.45 6.36 5.25
N MET A 87 -4.83 7.49 4.64
CA MET A 87 -4.89 8.80 5.33
C MET A 87 -5.93 8.77 6.46
N THR A 88 -7.05 8.08 6.27
CA THR A 88 -8.03 7.83 7.34
C THR A 88 -7.43 6.99 8.46
N ALA A 89 -6.69 5.94 8.12
CA ALA A 89 -5.98 5.12 9.10
C ALA A 89 -4.94 5.92 9.89
N ILE A 90 -4.21 6.86 9.26
CA ILE A 90 -3.29 7.78 9.94
C ILE A 90 -4.04 8.69 10.92
N THR A 91 -5.21 9.18 10.55
CA THR A 91 -6.05 9.97 11.45
C THR A 91 -6.43 9.16 12.69
N LEU A 92 -6.92 7.93 12.51
CA LEU A 92 -7.24 7.04 13.62
C LEU A 92 -6.01 6.70 14.47
N LEU A 93 -4.87 6.43 13.86
CA LEU A 93 -3.63 6.18 14.58
C LEU A 93 -3.24 7.38 15.46
N SER A 94 -3.42 8.58 14.94
CA SER A 94 -3.11 9.83 15.65
C SER A 94 -4.01 10.09 16.89
N GLU A 95 -5.17 9.45 16.96
CA GLU A 95 -6.11 9.57 18.08
C GLU A 95 -5.83 8.54 19.19
N ILE A 96 -4.97 7.56 18.94
CA ILE A 96 -4.61 6.54 19.94
C ILE A 96 -3.79 7.19 21.06
N PRO A 97 -4.19 7.05 22.34
CA PRO A 97 -3.42 7.57 23.46
C PRO A 97 -1.98 7.05 23.48
N GLY A 98 -1.01 7.94 23.64
CA GLY A 98 0.42 7.61 23.68
C GLY A 98 1.11 7.61 22.32
N VAL A 99 0.39 7.81 21.21
CA VAL A 99 1.00 8.00 19.90
C VAL A 99 1.56 9.43 19.77
N ASP A 100 2.84 9.50 19.41
CA ASP A 100 3.49 10.76 19.08
C ASP A 100 3.15 11.18 17.63
N LYS A 101 2.28 12.14 17.47
CA LYS A 101 1.80 12.63 16.17
C LYS A 101 2.90 13.26 15.31
N SER A 102 4.00 13.68 15.90
CA SER A 102 5.14 14.26 15.19
C SER A 102 6.10 13.18 14.62
N ARG A 103 5.89 11.91 14.97
CA ARG A 103 6.74 10.79 14.59
C ARG A 103 5.95 9.65 13.96
N ILE A 104 5.02 9.99 13.06
CA ILE A 104 4.28 9.01 12.29
C ILE A 104 5.09 8.64 11.05
N GLY A 105 5.30 7.35 10.84
CA GLY A 105 5.98 6.82 9.67
C GLY A 105 5.16 5.81 8.91
N THR A 106 5.61 5.47 7.72
CA THR A 106 4.98 4.48 6.87
C THR A 106 6.01 3.50 6.29
N LEU A 107 5.65 2.22 6.27
CA LEU A 107 6.47 1.13 5.74
C LEU A 107 5.64 0.31 4.75
N GLY A 108 6.23 -0.04 3.62
CA GLY A 108 5.57 -0.92 2.66
C GLY A 108 6.53 -1.62 1.72
N HIS A 109 6.17 -2.84 1.31
CA HIS A 109 6.92 -3.61 0.33
C HIS A 109 6.10 -3.80 -0.94
N SER A 110 6.75 -3.79 -2.12
CA SER A 110 6.12 -3.99 -3.43
C SER A 110 4.94 -3.02 -3.66
N MET A 111 3.70 -3.48 -3.78
CA MET A 111 2.50 -2.64 -3.86
C MET A 111 2.39 -1.67 -2.68
N GLY A 112 2.69 -2.14 -1.47
CA GLY A 112 2.76 -1.28 -0.28
C GLY A 112 3.86 -0.23 -0.38
N GLY A 113 5.00 -0.55 -0.98
CA GLY A 113 6.06 0.40 -1.25
C GLY A 113 5.64 1.49 -2.25
N ASN A 114 4.88 1.14 -3.30
CA ASN A 114 4.27 2.13 -4.19
C ASN A 114 3.32 3.05 -3.42
N THR A 115 2.46 2.49 -2.57
CA THR A 115 1.55 3.27 -1.71
C THR A 115 2.32 4.24 -0.80
N VAL A 116 3.41 3.77 -0.19
CA VAL A 116 4.29 4.59 0.67
C VAL A 116 4.86 5.79 -0.09
N GLN A 117 5.31 5.59 -1.33
CA GLN A 117 5.84 6.69 -2.16
C GLN A 117 4.80 7.78 -2.42
N PHE A 118 3.58 7.40 -2.82
CA PHE A 118 2.51 8.36 -3.04
C PHE A 118 2.06 9.02 -1.73
N LEU A 119 1.92 8.23 -0.67
CA LEU A 119 1.47 8.72 0.63
C LEU A 119 2.44 9.75 1.22
N SER A 120 3.74 9.46 1.21
CA SER A 120 4.75 10.38 1.74
C SER A 120 4.91 11.67 0.92
N ALA A 121 4.49 11.65 -0.36
CA ALA A 121 4.45 12.85 -1.19
C ALA A 121 3.19 13.71 -0.96
N LEU A 122 2.12 13.14 -0.41
CA LEU A 122 0.80 13.77 -0.35
C LEU A 122 0.29 14.04 1.07
N ASP A 123 0.85 13.39 2.09
CA ASP A 123 0.43 13.54 3.49
C ASP A 123 1.58 14.07 4.34
N GLU A 124 1.52 15.35 4.69
CA GLU A 124 2.55 16.06 5.47
C GLU A 124 2.72 15.52 6.90
N ARG A 125 1.81 14.69 7.39
CA ARG A 125 1.92 14.04 8.70
C ARG A 125 2.97 12.92 8.73
N ILE A 126 3.42 12.45 7.57
CA ILE A 126 4.43 11.41 7.46
C ILE A 126 5.83 12.01 7.70
N SER A 127 6.44 11.63 8.82
CA SER A 127 7.77 12.10 9.21
C SER A 127 8.90 11.24 8.67
N PHE A 128 8.63 9.97 8.36
CA PHE A 128 9.58 9.05 7.74
C PHE A 128 8.87 7.97 6.93
N ALA A 129 9.51 7.47 5.89
CA ALA A 129 8.94 6.49 4.99
C ALA A 129 9.98 5.44 4.59
N CYS A 130 9.57 4.19 4.54
CA CYS A 130 10.38 3.08 4.04
C CYS A 130 9.62 2.35 2.93
N ALA A 131 10.05 2.54 1.69
CA ALA A 131 9.52 1.87 0.51
C ALA A 131 10.50 0.80 0.03
N SER A 132 10.10 -0.45 0.10
CA SER A 132 10.92 -1.60 -0.29
C SER A 132 10.37 -2.28 -1.54
N GLY A 133 11.25 -2.68 -2.47
CA GLY A 133 10.88 -3.46 -3.66
C GLY A 133 9.91 -2.76 -4.63
N SER A 134 9.90 -1.43 -4.67
CA SER A 134 8.94 -0.64 -5.47
C SER A 134 9.57 0.49 -6.29
N ALA A 135 10.85 0.78 -6.06
CA ALA A 135 11.56 1.84 -6.76
C ALA A 135 11.89 1.45 -8.21
N CYS A 136 10.95 1.71 -9.11
CA CYS A 136 11.14 1.44 -10.53
C CYS A 136 10.35 2.46 -11.36
N SER A 137 10.93 2.97 -12.45
CA SER A 137 10.20 3.87 -13.35
C SER A 137 9.15 3.10 -14.17
N TYR A 138 8.02 3.72 -14.44
CA TYR A 138 7.00 3.16 -15.34
C TYR A 138 7.58 2.88 -16.73
N LYS A 139 8.41 3.78 -17.23
CA LYS A 139 9.10 3.63 -18.51
C LYS A 139 9.91 2.33 -18.55
N ASN A 140 10.77 2.11 -17.56
CA ASN A 140 11.58 0.90 -17.47
C ASN A 140 10.73 -0.37 -17.41
N ARG A 141 9.66 -0.38 -16.65
CA ARG A 141 8.74 -1.53 -16.56
C ARG A 141 8.10 -1.86 -17.91
N MET A 142 7.61 -0.83 -18.61
CA MET A 142 6.97 -1.02 -19.93
C MET A 142 7.96 -1.46 -21.00
N GLU A 143 9.14 -0.87 -21.05
CA GLU A 143 10.20 -1.22 -22.02
C GLU A 143 10.74 -2.65 -21.82
N ASN A 144 10.72 -3.16 -20.60
CA ASN A 144 11.17 -4.51 -20.27
C ASN A 144 10.03 -5.54 -20.15
N GLY A 145 8.81 -5.20 -20.56
CA GLY A 145 7.67 -6.11 -20.53
C GLY A 145 7.21 -6.50 -19.12
N VAL A 146 7.61 -5.75 -18.09
CA VAL A 146 7.19 -5.98 -16.72
C VAL A 146 5.88 -5.26 -16.48
N GLY A 147 4.84 -5.98 -16.06
CA GLY A 147 3.52 -5.42 -15.81
C GLY A 147 3.53 -4.30 -14.76
N ILE A 148 2.66 -3.31 -14.97
CA ILE A 148 2.34 -2.29 -13.96
C ILE A 148 1.35 -2.91 -12.98
N GLU A 149 1.63 -2.79 -11.70
CA GLU A 149 0.72 -3.24 -10.63
C GLU A 149 -0.60 -2.46 -10.70
N LEU A 150 -1.74 -3.15 -10.49
CA LEU A 150 -3.09 -2.58 -10.71
C LEU A 150 -3.34 -1.27 -9.93
N ALA A 151 -2.89 -1.20 -8.68
CA ALA A 151 -3.04 -0.01 -7.85
C ALA A 151 -2.23 1.18 -8.39
N SER A 152 -1.15 0.91 -9.12
CA SER A 152 -0.24 1.93 -9.66
C SER A 152 -0.68 2.50 -11.01
N VAL A 153 -1.82 2.05 -11.55
CA VAL A 153 -2.39 2.60 -12.78
C VAL A 153 -3.08 3.93 -12.47
N VAL A 154 -2.33 5.02 -12.61
CA VAL A 154 -2.82 6.39 -12.36
C VAL A 154 -2.90 7.15 -13.69
N PRO A 155 -4.09 7.57 -14.14
CA PRO A 155 -4.27 8.27 -15.41
C PRO A 155 -3.39 9.52 -15.51
N ASN A 156 -2.75 9.70 -16.65
CA ASN A 156 -1.88 10.83 -16.99
C ASN A 156 -0.59 10.97 -16.13
N LEU A 157 -0.34 10.09 -15.18
CA LEU A 157 0.86 10.18 -14.33
C LEU A 157 2.14 10.18 -15.18
N TYR A 158 2.23 9.25 -16.13
CA TYR A 158 3.39 9.11 -17.03
C TYR A 158 3.64 10.33 -17.93
N LYS A 159 2.59 11.10 -18.24
CA LYS A 159 2.73 12.33 -19.04
C LYS A 159 3.31 13.50 -18.24
N LYS A 160 3.16 13.47 -16.93
CA LYS A 160 3.56 14.59 -16.05
C LYS A 160 4.82 14.29 -15.25
N TYR A 161 4.99 13.01 -14.83
CA TYR A 161 6.04 12.63 -13.92
C TYR A 161 6.59 11.25 -14.30
N GLU A 162 7.90 11.11 -14.33
CA GLU A 162 8.50 9.80 -14.11
C GLU A 162 8.49 9.50 -12.62
N ILE A 163 8.31 8.23 -12.22
CA ILE A 163 8.17 7.85 -10.81
C ILE A 163 9.37 8.31 -9.96
N HIS A 164 10.54 8.45 -10.57
CA HIS A 164 11.71 9.04 -9.92
C HIS A 164 11.47 10.44 -9.35
N ILE A 165 10.53 11.21 -9.90
CA ILE A 165 10.23 12.57 -9.43
C ILE A 165 9.48 12.52 -8.09
N LEU A 166 8.68 11.49 -7.84
CA LEU A 166 8.03 11.30 -6.53
C LEU A 166 9.06 11.11 -5.41
N PHE A 167 10.19 10.46 -5.68
CA PHE A 167 11.32 10.36 -4.73
C PHE A 167 11.96 11.70 -4.42
N TRP A 168 12.05 12.60 -5.39
CA TRP A 168 12.66 13.92 -5.18
C TRP A 168 11.74 14.91 -4.45
N LEU A 169 10.43 14.71 -4.55
CA LEU A 169 9.45 15.53 -3.82
C LEU A 169 9.34 15.15 -2.35
N THR A 170 9.84 13.97 -1.98
CA THR A 170 9.87 13.51 -0.59
C THR A 170 11.31 13.52 -0.08
N ASN A 171 11.70 14.52 0.68
CA ASN A 171 12.97 14.54 1.41
C ASN A 171 13.09 13.42 2.48
N LEU A 172 12.19 12.45 2.48
CA LEU A 172 11.90 11.56 3.59
C LEU A 172 12.08 10.06 3.27
N VAL A 173 12.38 9.67 2.01
CA VAL A 173 12.40 8.25 1.65
C VAL A 173 13.78 7.65 1.86
N SER A 174 13.89 6.77 2.83
CA SER A 174 14.98 5.78 2.91
C SER A 174 14.62 4.59 2.03
N VAL A 175 15.41 4.31 1.00
CA VAL A 175 15.24 3.12 0.14
C VAL A 175 16.12 2.03 0.72
N CYS A 176 15.51 0.97 1.22
CA CYS A 176 16.18 -0.26 1.64
C CYS A 176 16.11 -1.31 0.54
#